data_8f32eb294f1d8d4afa139f5853949d2c
#
_entry.id   8f32eb294f1d8d4afa139f5853949d2c
#
_cell.length_a   1.000
_cell.length_b   1.000
_cell.length_c   1.000
_cell.angle_alpha   90.00
_cell.angle_beta   90.00
_cell.angle_gamma   90.00
#
_symmetry.space_group_name_H-M   'P 1'
#
loop_
_entity.id
_entity.type
_entity.pdbx_description
1 polymer ?
#
loop_
_entity_poly.entity_id
_entity_poly.type
_entity_poly.pdbx_seq_one_letter_code
_entity_poly.pdbx_strand_id
1 'polypeptide(L)'
;MSVVDNAVYVDGCRVAEPSSLDVTYELLRERHGMGWIGLYRPSREEIESVGAEFEIHDLAVEDTITAHQRAKLERYDKVLFAVLRPARYIDADERVEFGEVHVFTGPDFVVTVRHAESPDLGRVRRRLEATPELLKLGPEAVLYAIFDEVVDGYAPVVAGLENDIDEIEDQVFDGDPTVSRRIYQLSREVVEFQRATQPLVPMLAALRAGFEKYQIDQELQNYLRDVDDHVLRVVDRADAFRSLLEKILTVNATLVAERSNEETRNLTAASLEQNEEVKKISSWAAILFAPSIVGTIYGMNFDHMPELGWTIGYPLALLLMGSASASLYVIFKRRGWL
;
A
#
# COMPACT_ATOMS: atom_id res chain seq x y z
N MET A 1 -15.06 -28.93 15.53
CA MET A 1 -13.73 -29.54 15.50
C MET A 1 -12.87 -28.74 14.58
N SER A 2 -11.76 -28.26 15.04
CA SER A 2 -10.78 -27.50 14.27
C SER A 2 -9.86 -28.40 13.42
N VAL A 3 -9.85 -29.70 13.70
CA VAL A 3 -9.13 -30.69 12.90
C VAL A 3 -9.79 -30.79 11.52
N VAL A 4 -9.06 -30.33 10.51
CA VAL A 4 -9.53 -30.31 9.11
C VAL A 4 -9.13 -31.60 8.40
N ASP A 5 -7.93 -32.10 8.72
CA ASP A 5 -7.42 -33.36 8.16
C ASP A 5 -6.38 -33.94 9.11
N ASN A 6 -6.39 -35.24 9.23
CA ASN A 6 -5.56 -35.95 10.18
C ASN A 6 -5.23 -37.33 9.59
N ALA A 7 -3.95 -37.57 9.35
CA ALA A 7 -3.54 -38.79 8.64
C ALA A 7 -2.21 -39.32 9.13
N VAL A 8 -2.06 -40.64 9.07
CA VAL A 8 -0.79 -41.36 9.30
C VAL A 8 -0.32 -41.97 8.00
N TYR A 9 0.96 -41.74 7.68
CA TYR A 9 1.64 -42.19 6.48
C TYR A 9 2.73 -43.19 6.81
N VAL A 10 2.84 -44.23 6.01
CA VAL A 10 3.95 -45.19 6.04
C VAL A 10 4.44 -45.37 4.62
N ASP A 11 5.73 -45.24 4.41
CA ASP A 11 6.37 -45.32 3.09
C ASP A 11 5.73 -44.41 2.02
N GLY A 12 5.31 -43.21 2.40
CA GLY A 12 4.67 -42.23 1.54
C GLY A 12 3.19 -42.49 1.24
N CYS A 13 2.61 -43.55 1.79
CA CYS A 13 1.21 -43.90 1.57
C CYS A 13 0.36 -43.64 2.84
N ARG A 14 -0.81 -43.06 2.65
CA ARG A 14 -1.80 -42.85 3.72
C ARG A 14 -2.35 -44.21 4.20
N VAL A 15 -2.08 -44.57 5.44
CA VAL A 15 -2.48 -45.86 6.03
C VAL A 15 -3.60 -45.76 7.05
N ALA A 16 -3.86 -44.56 7.57
CA ALA A 16 -4.95 -44.32 8.51
C ALA A 16 -5.45 -42.87 8.42
N GLU A 17 -6.71 -42.69 8.77
CA GLU A 17 -7.40 -41.41 8.91
C GLU A 17 -8.13 -41.39 10.26
N PRO A 18 -7.41 -41.08 11.34
CA PRO A 18 -7.96 -41.12 12.69
C PRO A 18 -9.05 -40.04 12.87
N SER A 19 -10.09 -40.36 13.63
CA SER A 19 -11.18 -39.45 13.95
C SER A 19 -10.89 -38.43 15.06
N SER A 20 -9.81 -38.65 15.83
CA SER A 20 -9.39 -37.76 16.91
C SER A 20 -7.87 -37.71 17.01
N LEU A 21 -7.35 -36.68 17.68
CA LEU A 21 -5.90 -36.51 17.95
C LEU A 21 -5.34 -37.65 18.79
N ASP A 22 -6.04 -38.08 19.86
CA ASP A 22 -5.59 -39.16 20.73
C ASP A 22 -5.36 -40.45 19.93
N VAL A 23 -6.28 -40.82 19.03
CA VAL A 23 -6.13 -42.00 18.18
C VAL A 23 -4.95 -41.87 17.23
N THR A 24 -4.68 -40.62 16.76
CA THR A 24 -3.53 -40.35 15.91
C THR A 24 -2.22 -40.62 16.66
N TYR A 25 -2.13 -40.11 17.87
CA TYR A 25 -0.95 -40.29 18.71
C TYR A 25 -0.64 -41.77 19.02
N GLU A 26 -1.69 -42.55 19.29
CA GLU A 26 -1.56 -44.02 19.45
C GLU A 26 -1.05 -44.70 18.20
N LEU A 27 -1.66 -44.39 17.06
CA LEU A 27 -1.30 -45.01 15.75
C LEU A 27 0.11 -44.64 15.29
N LEU A 28 0.59 -43.43 15.57
CA LEU A 28 1.98 -43.03 15.29
C LEU A 28 2.96 -43.86 16.04
N ARG A 29 2.73 -44.08 17.37
CA ARG A 29 3.59 -44.91 18.21
C ARG A 29 3.60 -46.38 17.78
N GLU A 30 2.43 -46.91 17.34
CA GLU A 30 2.31 -48.30 16.90
C GLU A 30 2.94 -48.58 15.52
N ARG A 31 2.75 -47.65 14.56
CA ARG A 31 3.11 -47.90 13.17
C ARG A 31 4.44 -47.34 12.73
N HIS A 32 5.11 -46.57 13.60
CA HIS A 32 6.38 -45.91 13.29
C HIS A 32 6.34 -45.13 11.96
N GLY A 33 5.20 -44.50 11.69
CA GLY A 33 4.96 -43.70 10.48
C GLY A 33 5.11 -42.20 10.73
N MET A 34 4.78 -41.43 9.72
CA MET A 34 4.71 -39.96 9.82
C MET A 34 3.26 -39.52 10.04
N GLY A 35 3.03 -38.65 11.03
CA GLY A 35 1.75 -37.97 11.20
C GLY A 35 1.70 -36.64 10.49
N TRP A 36 0.58 -36.36 9.81
CA TRP A 36 0.30 -35.03 9.31
C TRP A 36 -1.06 -34.55 9.77
N ILE A 37 -1.06 -33.59 10.71
CA ILE A 37 -2.27 -33.03 11.36
C ILE A 37 -2.49 -31.62 10.80
N GLY A 38 -3.69 -31.37 10.30
CA GLY A 38 -4.13 -30.05 9.80
C GLY A 38 -5.19 -29.45 10.72
N LEU A 39 -4.92 -28.29 11.30
CA LEU A 39 -5.83 -27.56 12.16
C LEU A 39 -6.24 -26.23 11.53
N TYR A 40 -7.51 -25.86 11.66
CA TYR A 40 -8.04 -24.59 11.24
C TYR A 40 -8.70 -23.85 12.40
N ARG A 41 -8.12 -22.70 12.76
CA ARG A 41 -8.55 -21.88 13.93
C ARG A 41 -8.80 -22.75 15.18
N PRO A 42 -7.80 -23.53 15.62
CA PRO A 42 -7.98 -24.43 16.77
C PRO A 42 -8.22 -23.65 18.06
N SER A 43 -8.84 -24.33 19.03
CA SER A 43 -8.93 -23.80 20.38
C SER A 43 -7.57 -23.85 21.08
N ARG A 44 -7.43 -23.09 22.19
CA ARG A 44 -6.23 -23.14 23.02
C ARG A 44 -5.93 -24.55 23.50
N GLU A 45 -6.95 -25.28 23.96
CA GLU A 45 -6.81 -26.65 24.49
C GLU A 45 -6.31 -27.62 23.40
N GLU A 46 -6.76 -27.45 22.15
CA GLU A 46 -6.30 -28.29 21.03
C GLU A 46 -4.82 -28.04 20.71
N ILE A 47 -4.37 -26.78 20.71
CA ILE A 47 -2.94 -26.46 20.51
C ILE A 47 -2.09 -26.96 21.66
N GLU A 48 -2.53 -26.75 22.92
CA GLU A 48 -1.83 -27.24 24.13
C GLU A 48 -1.73 -28.77 24.12
N SER A 49 -2.79 -29.49 23.70
CA SER A 49 -2.75 -30.96 23.55
C SER A 49 -1.71 -31.40 22.52
N VAL A 50 -1.68 -30.77 21.35
CA VAL A 50 -0.68 -31.05 20.32
C VAL A 50 0.73 -30.71 20.82
N GLY A 51 0.88 -29.58 21.51
CA GLY A 51 2.13 -29.14 22.10
C GLY A 51 2.68 -30.17 23.10
N ALA A 52 1.84 -30.70 23.99
CA ALA A 52 2.22 -31.71 24.99
C ALA A 52 2.60 -33.06 24.34
N GLU A 53 1.87 -33.50 23.31
CA GLU A 53 2.14 -34.78 22.66
C GLU A 53 3.44 -34.82 21.89
N PHE A 54 3.72 -33.72 21.15
CA PHE A 54 4.89 -33.62 20.26
C PHE A 54 6.07 -32.87 20.90
N GLU A 55 6.03 -32.63 22.20
CA GLU A 55 7.09 -31.92 22.94
C GLU A 55 7.43 -30.54 22.28
N ILE A 56 6.39 -29.83 21.79
CA ILE A 56 6.57 -28.52 21.17
C ILE A 56 6.87 -27.50 22.28
N HIS A 57 7.85 -26.63 22.03
CA HIS A 57 8.27 -25.62 22.99
C HIS A 57 7.14 -24.62 23.30
N ASP A 58 6.96 -24.24 24.56
CA ASP A 58 5.87 -23.38 25.04
C ASP A 58 5.78 -22.05 24.28
N LEU A 59 6.91 -21.43 23.92
CA LEU A 59 6.93 -20.19 23.16
C LEU A 59 6.29 -20.36 21.76
N ALA A 60 6.52 -21.48 21.09
CA ALA A 60 5.93 -21.74 19.78
C ALA A 60 4.43 -22.06 19.87
N VAL A 61 4.00 -22.68 20.97
CA VAL A 61 2.58 -22.87 21.30
C VAL A 61 1.91 -21.52 21.57
N GLU A 62 2.52 -20.64 22.36
CA GLU A 62 2.03 -19.30 22.68
C GLU A 62 1.89 -18.44 21.42
N ASP A 63 2.90 -18.43 20.55
CA ASP A 63 2.88 -17.72 19.27
C ASP A 63 1.73 -18.18 18.37
N THR A 64 1.45 -19.48 18.36
CA THR A 64 0.36 -20.06 17.57
C THR A 64 -1.02 -19.68 18.10
N ILE A 65 -1.18 -19.60 19.41
CA ILE A 65 -2.42 -19.17 20.08
C ILE A 65 -2.66 -17.67 19.84
N THR A 66 -1.60 -16.87 19.95
CA THR A 66 -1.70 -15.40 19.83
C THR A 66 -1.94 -14.98 18.40
N ALA A 67 -1.42 -15.71 17.40
CA ALA A 67 -1.42 -15.39 15.97
C ALA A 67 -0.81 -13.98 15.68
N HIS A 68 -0.98 -13.47 14.43
CA HIS A 68 -0.43 -12.17 13.99
C HIS A 68 1.09 -12.08 14.05
N GLN A 69 1.74 -13.20 13.84
CA GLN A 69 3.19 -13.33 13.83
C GLN A 69 3.78 -12.84 12.49
N ARG A 70 5.05 -12.42 12.53
CA ARG A 70 5.83 -12.21 11.30
C ARG A 70 6.28 -13.56 10.77
N ALA A 71 6.53 -13.64 9.45
CA ALA A 71 7.16 -14.82 8.89
C ALA A 71 8.52 -15.07 9.57
N LYS A 72 8.74 -16.28 10.06
CA LYS A 72 9.93 -16.69 10.80
C LYS A 72 10.16 -18.18 10.73
N LEU A 73 11.41 -18.59 10.97
CA LEU A 73 11.83 -19.97 11.08
C LEU A 73 12.67 -20.12 12.35
N GLU A 74 12.22 -20.93 13.28
CA GLU A 74 12.87 -21.18 14.56
C GLU A 74 13.02 -22.66 14.80
N ARG A 75 14.11 -23.06 15.43
CA ARG A 75 14.34 -24.45 15.83
C ARG A 75 14.34 -24.56 17.34
N TYR A 76 13.47 -25.41 17.84
CA TYR A 76 13.40 -25.81 19.24
C TYR A 76 13.76 -27.30 19.33
N ASP A 77 14.97 -27.59 19.78
CA ASP A 77 15.52 -28.95 19.83
C ASP A 77 15.38 -29.72 18.51
N LYS A 78 14.43 -30.67 18.45
CA LYS A 78 14.16 -31.49 17.27
C LYS A 78 13.02 -30.96 16.39
N VAL A 79 12.29 -29.97 16.87
CA VAL A 79 11.14 -29.40 16.16
C VAL A 79 11.55 -28.12 15.44
N LEU A 80 11.21 -28.02 14.19
CA LEU A 80 11.32 -26.81 13.39
C LEU A 80 9.95 -26.13 13.36
N PHE A 81 9.90 -24.86 13.76
CA PHE A 81 8.71 -24.02 13.74
C PHE A 81 8.83 -22.97 12.65
N ALA A 82 7.94 -23.00 11.69
CA ALA A 82 7.86 -22.01 10.61
C ALA A 82 6.53 -21.26 10.67
N VAL A 83 6.59 -19.94 10.56
CA VAL A 83 5.43 -19.08 10.36
C VAL A 83 5.51 -18.50 8.96
N LEU A 84 4.48 -18.70 8.17
CA LEU A 84 4.38 -18.21 6.78
C LEU A 84 3.20 -17.24 6.67
N ARG A 85 3.33 -16.26 5.78
CA ARG A 85 2.33 -15.25 5.48
C ARG A 85 1.82 -15.40 4.03
N PRO A 86 0.96 -16.39 3.74
CA PRO A 86 0.36 -16.50 2.40
C PRO A 86 -0.41 -15.22 2.10
N ALA A 87 -0.45 -14.86 0.80
CA ALA A 87 -1.16 -13.69 0.33
C ALA A 87 -2.09 -14.05 -0.83
N ARG A 88 -3.19 -13.30 -0.95
CA ARG A 88 -4.15 -13.39 -2.03
C ARG A 88 -4.52 -11.99 -2.52
N TYR A 89 -4.49 -11.77 -3.82
CA TYR A 89 -4.95 -10.53 -4.42
C TYR A 89 -6.48 -10.54 -4.60
N ILE A 90 -7.14 -9.48 -4.18
CA ILE A 90 -8.58 -9.26 -4.34
C ILE A 90 -8.76 -8.14 -5.36
N ASP A 91 -8.96 -8.51 -6.60
CA ASP A 91 -9.06 -7.61 -7.75
C ASP A 91 -10.19 -6.56 -7.59
N ALA A 92 -11.35 -6.96 -7.07
CA ALA A 92 -12.48 -6.05 -6.89
C ALA A 92 -12.22 -4.89 -5.91
N ASP A 93 -11.31 -5.09 -4.96
CA ASP A 93 -10.97 -4.13 -3.90
C ASP A 93 -9.56 -3.54 -4.09
N GLU A 94 -8.81 -3.98 -5.10
CA GLU A 94 -7.38 -3.65 -5.33
C GLU A 94 -6.55 -3.84 -4.05
N ARG A 95 -6.73 -4.99 -3.39
CA ARG A 95 -6.18 -5.24 -2.07
C ARG A 95 -5.53 -6.60 -1.96
N VAL A 96 -4.44 -6.64 -1.20
CA VAL A 96 -3.78 -7.88 -0.81
C VAL A 96 -4.30 -8.35 0.54
N GLU A 97 -4.85 -9.56 0.58
CA GLU A 97 -5.28 -10.21 1.81
C GLU A 97 -4.19 -11.18 2.28
N PHE A 98 -3.80 -11.05 3.55
CA PHE A 98 -2.76 -11.89 4.14
C PHE A 98 -3.36 -12.93 5.09
N GLY A 99 -2.89 -14.16 4.94
CA GLY A 99 -3.15 -15.23 5.88
C GLY A 99 -1.98 -15.48 6.83
N GLU A 100 -2.13 -16.49 7.66
CA GLU A 100 -1.08 -16.98 8.55
C GLU A 100 -1.17 -18.51 8.63
N VAL A 101 -0.02 -19.16 8.42
CA VAL A 101 0.15 -20.61 8.52
C VAL A 101 1.33 -20.89 9.42
N HIS A 102 1.08 -21.66 10.47
CA HIS A 102 2.13 -22.19 11.35
C HIS A 102 2.38 -23.64 11.00
N VAL A 103 3.64 -24.01 10.89
CA VAL A 103 4.09 -25.36 10.55
C VAL A 103 5.08 -25.83 11.60
N PHE A 104 4.73 -26.89 12.31
CA PHE A 104 5.63 -27.62 13.18
C PHE A 104 6.11 -28.87 12.46
N THR A 105 7.40 -29.04 12.35
CA THR A 105 8.03 -30.18 11.67
C THR A 105 8.96 -30.86 12.65
N GLY A 106 8.60 -32.06 13.06
CA GLY A 106 9.42 -32.92 13.91
C GLY A 106 10.01 -34.09 13.12
N PRO A 107 10.64 -35.06 13.80
CA PRO A 107 11.27 -36.21 13.14
C PRO A 107 10.28 -37.13 12.40
N ASP A 108 9.04 -37.24 12.91
CA ASP A 108 8.00 -38.15 12.47
C ASP A 108 6.60 -37.50 12.39
N PHE A 109 6.54 -36.18 12.43
CA PHE A 109 5.27 -35.46 12.33
C PHE A 109 5.38 -34.12 11.63
N VAL A 110 4.25 -33.69 11.05
CA VAL A 110 3.98 -32.31 10.66
C VAL A 110 2.64 -31.88 11.25
N VAL A 111 2.60 -30.74 11.93
CA VAL A 111 1.37 -30.10 12.36
C VAL A 111 1.26 -28.75 11.67
N THR A 112 0.15 -28.52 10.97
CA THR A 112 -0.15 -27.28 10.30
C THR A 112 -1.33 -26.60 10.96
N VAL A 113 -1.19 -25.32 11.31
CA VAL A 113 -2.26 -24.49 11.88
C VAL A 113 -2.52 -23.32 10.94
N ARG A 114 -3.76 -23.19 10.46
CA ARG A 114 -4.21 -22.08 9.63
C ARG A 114 -5.15 -21.16 10.39
N HIS A 115 -4.93 -19.86 10.25
CA HIS A 115 -5.83 -18.83 10.77
C HIS A 115 -6.64 -18.14 9.65
N ALA A 116 -6.36 -18.44 8.37
CA ALA A 116 -7.03 -17.91 7.18
C ALA A 116 -7.45 -19.04 6.23
N GLU A 117 -8.30 -18.72 5.24
CA GLU A 117 -8.75 -19.68 4.23
C GLU A 117 -7.64 -20.08 3.25
N SER A 118 -6.81 -19.12 2.85
CA SER A 118 -5.66 -19.34 1.97
C SER A 118 -4.38 -19.63 2.78
N PRO A 119 -3.48 -20.53 2.31
CA PRO A 119 -3.63 -21.39 1.14
C PRO A 119 -4.51 -22.62 1.41
N ASP A 120 -4.95 -23.32 0.34
CA ASP A 120 -5.59 -24.63 0.46
C ASP A 120 -4.56 -25.73 0.71
N LEU A 121 -4.25 -25.98 1.98
CA LEU A 121 -3.35 -27.08 2.37
C LEU A 121 -3.87 -28.46 2.01
N GLY A 122 -5.18 -28.62 1.79
CA GLY A 122 -5.75 -29.84 1.26
C GLY A 122 -5.27 -30.11 -0.18
N ARG A 123 -5.04 -29.07 -0.99
CA ARG A 123 -4.44 -29.20 -2.31
C ARG A 123 -2.98 -29.69 -2.22
N VAL A 124 -2.22 -29.14 -1.29
CA VAL A 124 -0.83 -29.57 -1.03
C VAL A 124 -0.80 -31.02 -0.65
N ARG A 125 -1.69 -31.45 0.26
CA ARG A 125 -1.79 -32.84 0.70
C ARG A 125 -2.11 -33.79 -0.47
N ARG A 126 -3.16 -33.49 -1.24
CA ARG A 126 -3.54 -34.30 -2.43
C ARG A 126 -2.38 -34.41 -3.44
N ARG A 127 -1.62 -33.32 -3.64
CA ARG A 127 -0.44 -33.31 -4.54
C ARG A 127 0.65 -34.26 -4.03
N LEU A 128 0.96 -34.22 -2.75
CA LEU A 128 1.96 -35.11 -2.16
C LEU A 128 1.48 -36.57 -2.12
N GLU A 129 0.23 -36.84 -1.82
CA GLU A 129 -0.37 -38.19 -1.85
C GLU A 129 -0.36 -38.79 -3.27
N ALA A 130 -0.44 -37.95 -4.30
CA ALA A 130 -0.27 -38.38 -5.70
C ALA A 130 1.18 -38.67 -6.08
N THR A 131 2.16 -38.29 -5.22
CA THR A 131 3.60 -38.50 -5.43
C THR A 131 4.21 -39.18 -4.19
N PRO A 132 3.90 -40.46 -3.91
CA PRO A 132 4.34 -41.16 -2.71
C PRO A 132 5.84 -41.20 -2.51
N GLU A 133 6.63 -41.23 -3.59
CA GLU A 133 8.10 -41.20 -3.54
C GLU A 133 8.62 -39.92 -2.90
N LEU A 134 7.97 -38.78 -3.13
CA LEU A 134 8.31 -37.50 -2.49
C LEU A 134 7.85 -37.51 -1.02
N LEU A 135 6.62 -37.95 -0.75
CA LEU A 135 6.06 -37.98 0.61
C LEU A 135 6.82 -38.98 1.52
N LYS A 136 7.43 -40.02 0.95
CA LYS A 136 8.29 -40.99 1.62
C LYS A 136 9.56 -40.34 2.20
N LEU A 137 10.00 -39.19 1.67
CA LEU A 137 11.14 -38.44 2.22
C LEU A 137 10.85 -37.80 3.60
N GLY A 138 9.60 -37.90 4.08
CA GLY A 138 9.25 -37.57 5.43
C GLY A 138 8.72 -36.14 5.64
N PRO A 139 8.77 -35.65 6.90
CA PRO A 139 8.23 -34.34 7.28
C PRO A 139 8.80 -33.16 6.50
N GLU A 140 10.07 -33.25 6.09
CA GLU A 140 10.75 -32.21 5.32
C GLU A 140 10.13 -32.02 3.91
N ALA A 141 9.61 -33.10 3.31
CA ALA A 141 8.90 -33.04 2.04
C ALA A 141 7.58 -32.28 2.17
N VAL A 142 6.88 -32.47 3.30
CA VAL A 142 5.66 -31.71 3.59
C VAL A 142 5.97 -30.25 3.82
N LEU A 143 7.02 -29.94 4.58
CA LEU A 143 7.47 -28.57 4.85
C LEU A 143 7.82 -27.87 3.52
N TYR A 144 8.62 -28.50 2.68
CA TYR A 144 8.94 -28.00 1.33
C TYR A 144 7.66 -27.66 0.55
N ALA A 145 6.72 -28.63 0.45
CA ALA A 145 5.52 -28.47 -0.36
C ALA A 145 4.59 -27.34 0.15
N ILE A 146 4.63 -27.05 1.45
CA ILE A 146 3.90 -25.89 2.03
C ILE A 146 4.59 -24.58 1.66
N PHE A 147 5.92 -24.49 1.74
CA PHE A 147 6.66 -23.31 1.26
C PHE A 147 6.39 -23.05 -0.21
N ASP A 148 6.47 -24.08 -1.05
CA ASP A 148 6.21 -24.02 -2.48
C ASP A 148 4.80 -23.46 -2.80
N GLU A 149 3.76 -24.00 -2.16
CA GLU A 149 2.39 -23.53 -2.35
C GLU A 149 2.19 -22.05 -1.90
N VAL A 150 2.82 -21.66 -0.81
CA VAL A 150 2.74 -20.26 -0.33
C VAL A 150 3.45 -19.32 -1.28
N VAL A 151 4.62 -19.69 -1.77
CA VAL A 151 5.43 -18.89 -2.70
C VAL A 151 4.77 -18.78 -4.08
N ASP A 152 4.24 -19.88 -4.60
CA ASP A 152 3.47 -19.88 -5.84
C ASP A 152 2.22 -18.99 -5.74
N GLY A 153 1.61 -18.93 -4.56
CA GLY A 153 0.49 -18.05 -4.27
C GLY A 153 0.81 -16.55 -4.39
N TYR A 154 2.07 -16.15 -4.39
CA TYR A 154 2.45 -14.75 -4.58
C TYR A 154 2.46 -14.30 -6.04
N ALA A 155 2.54 -15.20 -7.01
CA ALA A 155 2.56 -14.82 -8.42
C ALA A 155 1.30 -14.05 -8.87
N PRO A 156 0.08 -14.45 -8.51
CA PRO A 156 -1.12 -13.65 -8.78
C PRO A 156 -1.13 -12.30 -8.08
N VAL A 157 -0.53 -12.22 -6.86
CA VAL A 157 -0.43 -10.95 -6.12
C VAL A 157 0.50 -9.98 -6.84
N VAL A 158 1.65 -10.47 -7.28
CA VAL A 158 2.61 -9.67 -8.08
C VAL A 158 1.94 -9.16 -9.35
N ALA A 159 1.21 -10.01 -10.08
CA ALA A 159 0.50 -9.62 -11.30
C ALA A 159 -0.59 -8.56 -11.04
N GLY A 160 -1.37 -8.69 -9.96
CA GLY A 160 -2.38 -7.70 -9.59
C GLY A 160 -1.77 -6.36 -9.22
N LEU A 161 -0.75 -6.35 -8.36
CA LEU A 161 -0.05 -5.13 -7.97
C LEU A 161 0.62 -4.42 -9.17
N GLU A 162 1.17 -5.19 -10.12
CA GLU A 162 1.76 -4.64 -11.35
C GLU A 162 0.70 -3.94 -12.20
N ASN A 163 -0.46 -4.57 -12.39
CA ASN A 163 -1.56 -4.00 -13.14
C ASN A 163 -2.08 -2.70 -12.52
N ASP A 164 -2.25 -2.66 -11.19
CA ASP A 164 -2.66 -1.44 -10.48
C ASP A 164 -1.66 -0.30 -10.62
N ILE A 165 -0.35 -0.62 -10.64
CA ILE A 165 0.70 0.38 -10.82
C ILE A 165 0.62 0.98 -12.22
N ASP A 166 0.44 0.15 -13.26
CA ASP A 166 0.32 0.60 -14.65
C ASP A 166 -0.91 1.50 -14.82
N GLU A 167 -2.05 1.13 -14.25
CA GLU A 167 -3.25 1.97 -14.27
C GLU A 167 -3.06 3.32 -13.54
N ILE A 168 -2.37 3.30 -12.41
CA ILE A 168 -2.04 4.52 -11.66
C ILE A 168 -1.13 5.43 -12.50
N GLU A 169 -0.17 4.87 -13.21
CA GLU A 169 0.72 5.64 -14.08
C GLU A 169 -0.08 6.37 -15.16
N ASP A 170 -1.00 5.69 -15.83
CA ASP A 170 -1.89 6.29 -16.81
C ASP A 170 -2.75 7.42 -16.19
N GLN A 171 -3.36 7.19 -15.03
CA GLN A 171 -4.18 8.20 -14.33
C GLN A 171 -3.38 9.44 -13.90
N VAL A 172 -2.11 9.29 -13.54
CA VAL A 172 -1.22 10.43 -13.22
C VAL A 172 -1.05 11.33 -14.43
N PHE A 173 -0.81 10.76 -15.62
CA PHE A 173 -0.65 11.54 -16.85
C PHE A 173 -1.97 12.16 -17.35
N ASP A 174 -3.09 11.47 -17.17
CA ASP A 174 -4.42 11.99 -17.47
C ASP A 174 -4.85 13.11 -16.50
N GLY A 175 -4.19 13.16 -15.34
CA GLY A 175 -4.41 14.20 -14.34
C GLY A 175 -5.62 14.02 -13.47
N ASP A 176 -5.94 12.78 -13.13
CA ASP A 176 -7.00 12.45 -12.20
C ASP A 176 -6.69 13.04 -10.80
N PRO A 177 -7.59 13.87 -10.23
CA PRO A 177 -7.35 14.49 -8.92
C PRO A 177 -7.37 13.47 -7.78
N THR A 178 -7.91 12.27 -7.98
CA THR A 178 -8.04 11.24 -6.95
C THR A 178 -6.84 10.31 -6.89
N VAL A 179 -5.97 10.32 -7.90
CA VAL A 179 -4.84 9.39 -8.05
C VAL A 179 -3.85 9.42 -6.88
N SER A 180 -3.63 10.57 -6.25
CA SER A 180 -2.74 10.68 -5.08
C SER A 180 -3.15 9.76 -3.93
N ARG A 181 -4.45 9.57 -3.72
CA ARG A 181 -4.98 8.66 -2.70
C ARG A 181 -4.72 7.21 -3.11
N ARG A 182 -4.95 6.86 -4.38
CA ARG A 182 -4.73 5.50 -4.90
C ARG A 182 -3.26 5.12 -4.80
N ILE A 183 -2.33 6.03 -5.18
CA ILE A 183 -0.88 5.83 -5.02
C ILE A 183 -0.53 5.49 -3.55
N TYR A 184 -1.08 6.25 -2.60
CA TYR A 184 -0.83 6.03 -1.18
C TYR A 184 -1.37 4.67 -0.70
N GLN A 185 -2.58 4.30 -1.11
CA GLN A 185 -3.21 3.03 -0.76
C GLN A 185 -2.39 1.86 -1.30
N LEU A 186 -2.06 1.87 -2.58
CA LEU A 186 -1.25 0.82 -3.21
C LEU A 186 0.15 0.72 -2.61
N SER A 187 0.78 1.86 -2.26
CA SER A 187 2.07 1.87 -1.56
C SER A 187 2.02 1.12 -0.23
N ARG A 188 0.90 1.19 0.50
CA ARG A 188 0.71 0.42 1.73
C ARG A 188 0.60 -1.07 1.47
N GLU A 189 -0.17 -1.48 0.45
CA GLU A 189 -0.29 -2.88 0.05
C GLU A 189 1.08 -3.47 -0.33
N VAL A 190 1.88 -2.74 -1.12
CA VAL A 190 3.24 -3.15 -1.49
C VAL A 190 4.14 -3.29 -0.26
N VAL A 191 4.10 -2.36 0.69
CA VAL A 191 4.89 -2.45 1.93
C VAL A 191 4.48 -3.65 2.79
N GLU A 192 3.19 -3.94 2.91
CA GLU A 192 2.73 -5.13 3.64
C GLU A 192 3.16 -6.43 2.91
N PHE A 193 3.12 -6.43 1.57
CA PHE A 193 3.60 -7.55 0.77
C PHE A 193 5.11 -7.78 0.94
N GLN A 194 5.93 -6.70 0.97
CA GLN A 194 7.34 -6.80 1.31
C GLN A 194 7.57 -7.40 2.70
N ARG A 195 6.80 -6.97 3.71
CA ARG A 195 6.88 -7.51 5.07
C ARG A 195 6.55 -8.99 5.16
N ALA A 196 5.69 -9.48 4.27
CA ALA A 196 5.33 -10.89 4.19
C ALA A 196 6.40 -11.73 3.48
N THR A 197 7.06 -11.18 2.46
CA THR A 197 7.93 -11.93 1.54
C THR A 197 9.42 -11.82 1.88
N GLN A 198 9.94 -10.65 2.27
CA GLN A 198 11.35 -10.45 2.60
C GLN A 198 11.91 -11.42 3.63
N PRO A 199 11.20 -11.79 4.73
CA PRO A 199 11.72 -12.74 5.70
C PRO A 199 11.93 -14.16 5.15
N LEU A 200 11.26 -14.51 4.03
CA LEU A 200 11.39 -15.84 3.42
C LEU A 200 12.79 -16.09 2.89
N VAL A 201 13.51 -15.07 2.43
CA VAL A 201 14.89 -15.22 1.92
C VAL A 201 15.83 -15.79 2.98
N PRO A 202 16.02 -15.18 4.17
CA PRO A 202 16.85 -15.77 5.21
C PRO A 202 16.28 -17.08 5.78
N MET A 203 14.94 -17.27 5.77
CA MET A 203 14.32 -18.53 6.19
C MET A 203 14.69 -19.68 5.27
N LEU A 204 14.60 -19.51 3.95
CA LEU A 204 14.99 -20.54 2.97
C LEU A 204 16.49 -20.80 2.97
N ALA A 205 17.30 -19.76 3.13
CA ALA A 205 18.75 -19.93 3.29
C ALA A 205 19.09 -20.78 4.52
N ALA A 206 18.43 -20.52 5.67
CA ALA A 206 18.60 -21.29 6.90
C ALA A 206 18.11 -22.74 6.74
N LEU A 207 16.97 -22.94 6.06
CA LEU A 207 16.41 -24.27 5.79
C LEU A 207 17.32 -25.09 4.88
N ARG A 208 17.86 -24.50 3.80
CA ARG A 208 18.83 -25.14 2.91
C ARG A 208 20.10 -25.54 3.65
N ALA A 209 20.67 -24.63 4.46
CA ALA A 209 21.84 -24.96 5.27
C ALA A 209 21.55 -26.10 6.28
N GLY A 210 20.33 -26.13 6.82
CA GLY A 210 19.84 -27.23 7.66
C GLY A 210 19.77 -28.55 6.89
N PHE A 211 19.20 -28.56 5.70
CA PHE A 211 19.08 -29.73 4.85
C PHE A 211 20.46 -30.30 4.47
N GLU A 212 21.41 -29.45 4.07
CA GLU A 212 22.79 -29.86 3.82
C GLU A 212 23.45 -30.48 5.07
N LYS A 213 23.31 -29.81 6.21
CA LYS A 213 23.91 -30.26 7.50
C LYS A 213 23.39 -31.60 7.96
N TYR A 214 22.09 -31.87 7.78
CA TYR A 214 21.45 -33.10 8.22
C TYR A 214 21.36 -34.16 7.13
N GLN A 215 22.01 -33.92 5.97
CA GLN A 215 22.08 -34.84 4.82
C GLN A 215 20.68 -35.25 4.33
N ILE A 216 19.75 -34.31 4.30
CA ILE A 216 18.43 -34.51 3.70
C ILE A 216 18.59 -34.85 2.22
N ASP A 217 17.66 -35.62 1.67
CA ASP A 217 17.68 -36.08 0.30
C ASP A 217 18.02 -34.99 -0.72
N GLN A 218 18.86 -35.32 -1.70
CA GLN A 218 19.39 -34.37 -2.68
C GLN A 218 18.29 -33.82 -3.60
N GLU A 219 17.28 -34.60 -3.89
CA GLU A 219 16.16 -34.18 -4.72
C GLU A 219 15.35 -33.10 -3.98
N LEU A 220 15.11 -33.28 -2.69
CA LEU A 220 14.41 -32.29 -1.86
C LEU A 220 15.23 -30.99 -1.73
N GLN A 221 16.56 -31.08 -1.66
CA GLN A 221 17.42 -29.89 -1.69
C GLN A 221 17.31 -29.13 -3.04
N ASN A 222 17.13 -29.85 -4.16
CA ASN A 222 16.93 -29.22 -5.47
C ASN A 222 15.58 -28.52 -5.56
N TYR A 223 14.52 -29.15 -5.07
CA TYR A 223 13.18 -28.51 -4.99
C TYR A 223 13.21 -27.25 -4.12
N LEU A 224 13.88 -27.31 -2.98
CA LEU A 224 13.97 -26.13 -2.09
C LEU A 224 14.77 -24.99 -2.73
N ARG A 225 15.73 -25.29 -3.61
CA ARG A 225 16.46 -24.28 -4.38
C ARG A 225 15.55 -23.57 -5.39
N ASP A 226 14.63 -24.29 -6.02
CA ASP A 226 13.66 -23.71 -6.96
C ASP A 226 12.71 -22.74 -6.22
N VAL A 227 12.24 -23.13 -5.03
CA VAL A 227 11.44 -22.23 -4.18
C VAL A 227 12.23 -20.98 -3.80
N ASP A 228 13.51 -21.09 -3.46
CA ASP A 228 14.39 -19.96 -3.14
C ASP A 228 14.51 -18.99 -4.33
N ASP A 229 14.69 -19.52 -5.55
CA ASP A 229 14.74 -18.71 -6.78
C ASP A 229 13.40 -18.01 -7.06
N HIS A 230 12.26 -18.61 -6.72
CA HIS A 230 10.94 -18.01 -6.83
C HIS A 230 10.76 -16.86 -5.83
N VAL A 231 11.14 -17.08 -4.56
CA VAL A 231 11.08 -16.05 -3.52
C VAL A 231 11.93 -14.84 -3.88
N LEU A 232 13.16 -15.06 -4.36
CA LEU A 232 14.04 -13.95 -4.77
C LEU A 232 13.38 -13.09 -5.86
N ARG A 233 12.76 -13.72 -6.87
CA ARG A 233 12.03 -13.00 -7.92
C ARG A 233 10.85 -12.19 -7.36
N VAL A 234 10.10 -12.76 -6.42
CA VAL A 234 8.97 -12.07 -5.78
C VAL A 234 9.45 -10.85 -4.97
N VAL A 235 10.51 -11.01 -4.18
CA VAL A 235 11.10 -9.93 -3.38
C VAL A 235 11.63 -8.81 -4.26
N ASP A 236 12.38 -9.15 -5.31
CA ASP A 236 12.90 -8.18 -6.27
C ASP A 236 11.77 -7.38 -6.95
N ARG A 237 10.66 -8.04 -7.31
CA ARG A 237 9.49 -7.36 -7.88
C ARG A 237 8.83 -6.43 -6.87
N ALA A 238 8.64 -6.86 -5.63
CA ALA A 238 8.04 -6.03 -4.58
C ALA A 238 8.90 -4.78 -4.29
N ASP A 239 10.23 -4.91 -4.29
CA ASP A 239 11.16 -3.79 -4.12
C ASP A 239 11.12 -2.83 -5.33
N ALA A 240 10.99 -3.37 -6.55
CA ALA A 240 10.82 -2.58 -7.76
C ALA A 240 9.50 -1.78 -7.74
N PHE A 241 8.39 -2.40 -7.33
CA PHE A 241 7.09 -1.73 -7.20
C PHE A 241 7.13 -0.56 -6.23
N ARG A 242 7.74 -0.75 -5.07
CA ARG A 242 7.93 0.34 -4.10
C ARG A 242 8.69 1.51 -4.71
N SER A 243 9.83 1.21 -5.36
CA SER A 243 10.65 2.25 -6.01
C SER A 243 9.90 2.96 -7.14
N LEU A 244 9.07 2.25 -7.90
CA LEU A 244 8.26 2.82 -8.97
C LEU A 244 7.17 3.74 -8.41
N LEU A 245 6.44 3.31 -7.40
CA LEU A 245 5.42 4.13 -6.73
C LEU A 245 5.98 5.41 -6.11
N GLU A 246 7.19 5.37 -5.53
CA GLU A 246 7.89 6.57 -5.03
C GLU A 246 8.19 7.56 -6.18
N LYS A 247 8.59 7.06 -7.34
CA LYS A 247 8.82 7.89 -8.55
C LYS A 247 7.50 8.46 -9.10
N ILE A 248 6.46 7.64 -9.22
CA ILE A 248 5.13 8.06 -9.66
C ILE A 248 4.58 9.16 -8.74
N LEU A 249 4.73 9.02 -7.43
CA LEU A 249 4.32 10.04 -6.47
C LEU A 249 5.06 11.38 -6.69
N THR A 250 6.35 11.32 -6.99
CA THR A 250 7.17 12.50 -7.29
C THR A 250 6.73 13.18 -8.58
N VAL A 251 6.47 12.40 -9.63
CA VAL A 251 5.95 12.91 -10.92
C VAL A 251 4.58 13.55 -10.72
N ASN A 252 3.68 12.87 -10.02
CA ASN A 252 2.35 13.41 -9.72
C ASN A 252 2.43 14.75 -8.98
N ALA A 253 3.26 14.86 -7.94
CA ALA A 253 3.46 16.12 -7.22
C ALA A 253 3.98 17.25 -8.14
N THR A 254 4.85 16.94 -9.08
CA THR A 254 5.37 17.89 -10.05
C THR A 254 4.29 18.38 -11.02
N LEU A 255 3.49 17.46 -11.55
CA LEU A 255 2.39 17.80 -12.47
C LEU A 255 1.30 18.64 -11.78
N VAL A 256 0.97 18.32 -10.52
CA VAL A 256 0.02 19.12 -9.73
C VAL A 256 0.56 20.52 -9.49
N ALA A 257 1.84 20.66 -9.15
CA ALA A 257 2.48 21.97 -8.96
C ALA A 257 2.51 22.79 -10.26
N GLU A 258 2.79 22.16 -11.40
CA GLU A 258 2.79 22.82 -12.72
C GLU A 258 1.41 23.36 -13.08
N ARG A 259 0.34 22.55 -12.91
CA ARG A 259 -1.05 22.99 -13.14
C ARG A 259 -1.44 24.15 -12.23
N SER A 260 -1.12 24.06 -10.95
CA SER A 260 -1.39 25.14 -9.98
C SER A 260 -0.66 26.45 -10.36
N ASN A 261 0.58 26.35 -10.85
CA ASN A 261 1.33 27.50 -11.33
C ASN A 261 0.69 28.11 -12.59
N GLU A 262 0.21 27.30 -13.52
CA GLU A 262 -0.47 27.76 -14.71
C GLU A 262 -1.80 28.45 -14.37
N GLU A 263 -2.61 27.87 -13.49
CA GLU A 263 -3.82 28.52 -12.98
C GLU A 263 -3.52 29.86 -12.31
N THR A 264 -2.47 29.92 -11.49
CA THR A 264 -2.03 31.14 -10.81
C THR A 264 -1.61 32.21 -11.83
N ARG A 265 -0.91 31.84 -12.89
CA ARG A 265 -0.53 32.75 -13.98
C ARG A 265 -1.76 33.29 -14.70
N ASN A 266 -2.73 32.42 -15.01
CA ASN A 266 -3.97 32.81 -15.68
C ASN A 266 -4.81 33.77 -14.81
N LEU A 267 -4.95 33.48 -13.52
CA LEU A 267 -5.63 34.37 -12.57
C LEU A 267 -4.91 35.70 -12.42
N THR A 268 -3.57 35.69 -12.39
CA THR A 268 -2.78 36.92 -12.31
C THR A 268 -2.93 37.76 -13.57
N ALA A 269 -2.93 37.16 -14.76
CA ALA A 269 -3.15 37.86 -16.03
C ALA A 269 -4.56 38.50 -16.06
N ALA A 270 -5.59 37.78 -15.69
CA ALA A 270 -6.97 38.31 -15.61
C ALA A 270 -7.08 39.45 -14.58
N SER A 271 -6.43 39.33 -13.42
CA SER A 271 -6.39 40.38 -12.40
C SER A 271 -5.68 41.66 -12.88
N LEU A 272 -4.60 41.51 -13.64
CA LEU A 272 -3.91 42.66 -14.23
C LEU A 272 -4.79 43.38 -15.24
N GLU A 273 -5.47 42.67 -16.11
CA GLU A 273 -6.42 43.23 -17.09
C GLU A 273 -7.57 43.99 -16.37
N GLN A 274 -8.17 43.36 -15.36
CA GLN A 274 -9.21 43.99 -14.55
C GLN A 274 -8.71 45.26 -13.84
N ASN A 275 -7.48 45.25 -13.33
CA ASN A 275 -6.89 46.43 -12.68
C ASN A 275 -6.67 47.57 -13.67
N GLU A 276 -6.33 47.30 -14.92
CA GLU A 276 -6.22 48.32 -15.96
C GLU A 276 -7.57 48.95 -16.29
N GLU A 277 -8.62 48.12 -16.37
CA GLU A 277 -9.99 48.65 -16.59
C GLU A 277 -10.45 49.52 -15.41
N VAL A 278 -10.22 49.08 -14.16
CA VAL A 278 -10.56 49.85 -12.96
C VAL A 278 -9.79 51.18 -12.95
N LYS A 279 -8.51 51.22 -13.31
CA LYS A 279 -7.71 52.45 -13.47
C LYS A 279 -8.34 53.40 -14.46
N LYS A 280 -8.74 52.92 -15.65
CA LYS A 280 -9.40 53.73 -16.68
C LYS A 280 -10.72 54.31 -16.18
N ILE A 281 -11.60 53.46 -15.62
CA ILE A 281 -12.89 53.91 -15.08
C ILE A 281 -12.69 54.97 -13.98
N SER A 282 -11.79 54.70 -13.04
CA SER A 282 -11.50 55.63 -11.91
C SER A 282 -10.91 56.95 -12.38
N SER A 283 -10.03 56.90 -13.42
CA SER A 283 -9.45 58.10 -13.99
C SER A 283 -10.51 58.98 -14.66
N TRP A 284 -11.39 58.40 -15.48
CA TRP A 284 -12.48 59.11 -16.10
C TRP A 284 -13.47 59.67 -15.05
N ALA A 285 -13.80 58.87 -14.03
CA ALA A 285 -14.65 59.35 -12.94
C ALA A 285 -14.02 60.59 -12.23
N ALA A 286 -12.71 60.52 -11.89
CA ALA A 286 -12.01 61.65 -11.27
C ALA A 286 -12.02 62.93 -12.13
N ILE A 287 -11.80 62.79 -13.47
CA ILE A 287 -11.81 63.90 -14.41
C ILE A 287 -13.20 64.55 -14.50
N LEU A 288 -14.25 63.71 -14.56
CA LEU A 288 -15.66 64.20 -14.64
C LEU A 288 -16.14 64.81 -13.28
N PHE A 289 -15.59 64.33 -12.15
CA PHE A 289 -15.99 64.84 -10.83
C PHE A 289 -15.28 66.11 -10.40
N ALA A 290 -14.10 66.42 -10.96
CA ALA A 290 -13.31 67.60 -10.64
C ALA A 290 -14.07 68.94 -10.81
N PRO A 291 -14.80 69.17 -11.91
CA PRO A 291 -15.66 70.38 -12.03
C PRO A 291 -16.74 70.47 -10.98
N SER A 292 -17.33 69.32 -10.58
CA SER A 292 -18.42 69.29 -9.60
C SER A 292 -17.94 69.76 -8.22
N ILE A 293 -16.67 69.45 -7.84
CA ILE A 293 -16.09 69.92 -6.58
C ILE A 293 -16.03 71.47 -6.59
N VAL A 294 -15.50 72.05 -7.67
CA VAL A 294 -15.45 73.50 -7.82
C VAL A 294 -16.85 74.12 -7.79
N GLY A 295 -17.81 73.54 -8.54
CA GLY A 295 -19.18 73.97 -8.54
C GLY A 295 -19.87 73.92 -7.17
N THR A 296 -19.57 72.85 -6.40
CA THR A 296 -20.08 72.68 -5.04
C THR A 296 -19.55 73.76 -4.09
N ILE A 297 -18.24 74.09 -4.18
CA ILE A 297 -17.62 75.15 -3.36
C ILE A 297 -18.29 76.49 -3.65
N TYR A 298 -18.46 76.86 -4.93
CA TYR A 298 -19.15 78.13 -5.30
C TYR A 298 -20.67 78.10 -5.11
N GLY A 299 -21.27 76.95 -4.91
CA GLY A 299 -22.67 76.78 -4.57
C GLY A 299 -22.97 76.82 -3.05
N MET A 300 -21.92 76.93 -2.22
CA MET A 300 -22.13 77.03 -0.75
C MET A 300 -22.67 78.41 -0.32
N ASN A 301 -23.58 78.45 0.64
CA ASN A 301 -24.15 79.66 1.13
C ASN A 301 -23.31 80.30 2.30
N PHE A 302 -22.16 80.89 1.91
CA PHE A 302 -21.36 81.66 2.83
C PHE A 302 -21.66 83.17 2.67
N ASP A 303 -21.76 83.87 3.81
CA ASP A 303 -22.02 85.31 3.82
C ASP A 303 -20.90 86.18 3.27
N HIS A 304 -19.65 85.62 3.18
CA HIS A 304 -18.45 86.31 2.70
C HIS A 304 -17.73 85.42 1.64
N MET A 305 -18.11 85.60 0.40
CA MET A 305 -17.41 85.07 -0.77
C MET A 305 -17.11 86.25 -1.71
N PRO A 306 -15.93 86.90 -1.61
CA PRO A 306 -15.58 88.11 -2.40
C PRO A 306 -15.62 87.81 -3.90
N GLU A 307 -15.33 86.63 -4.35
CA GLU A 307 -15.25 86.20 -5.76
C GLU A 307 -16.63 86.26 -6.45
N LEU A 308 -17.70 86.06 -5.74
CA LEU A 308 -19.08 86.12 -6.29
C LEU A 308 -19.47 87.51 -6.76
N GLY A 309 -18.88 88.60 -6.15
CA GLY A 309 -19.08 89.98 -6.53
C GLY A 309 -18.20 90.44 -7.73
N TRP A 310 -17.29 89.62 -8.23
CA TRP A 310 -16.40 90.03 -9.34
C TRP A 310 -17.08 89.82 -10.67
N THR A 311 -16.95 90.84 -11.57
CA THR A 311 -17.50 90.78 -12.93
C THR A 311 -16.88 89.64 -13.74
N ILE A 312 -15.69 89.13 -13.39
CA ILE A 312 -14.99 88.02 -13.98
C ILE A 312 -15.07 86.72 -13.14
N GLY A 313 -15.80 86.71 -12.01
CA GLY A 313 -15.88 85.56 -11.13
C GLY A 313 -16.43 84.31 -11.78
N TYR A 314 -17.53 84.41 -12.53
CA TYR A 314 -18.11 83.31 -13.30
C TYR A 314 -17.16 82.73 -14.39
N PRO A 315 -16.54 83.55 -15.27
CA PRO A 315 -15.53 83.06 -16.21
C PRO A 315 -14.35 82.42 -15.53
N LEU A 316 -13.89 82.93 -14.37
CA LEU A 316 -12.79 82.35 -13.61
C LEU A 316 -13.13 80.97 -13.03
N ALA A 317 -14.32 80.80 -12.51
CA ALA A 317 -14.79 79.52 -12.03
C ALA A 317 -14.85 78.46 -13.16
N LEU A 318 -15.36 78.80 -14.32
CA LEU A 318 -15.36 77.89 -15.49
C LEU A 318 -13.94 77.55 -15.95
N LEU A 319 -13.04 78.53 -15.93
CA LEU A 319 -11.63 78.29 -16.29
C LEU A 319 -10.95 77.36 -15.25
N LEU A 320 -11.27 77.47 -13.99
CA LEU A 320 -10.73 76.67 -12.94
C LEU A 320 -11.26 75.22 -13.02
N MET A 321 -12.55 75.05 -13.33
CA MET A 321 -13.15 73.73 -13.62
C MET A 321 -12.49 73.06 -14.84
N GLY A 322 -12.32 73.76 -15.91
CA GLY A 322 -11.69 73.24 -17.13
C GLY A 322 -10.21 72.91 -16.94
N SER A 323 -9.47 73.77 -16.22
CA SER A 323 -8.06 73.56 -15.94
C SER A 323 -7.83 72.39 -14.97
N ALA A 324 -8.68 72.20 -14.00
CA ALA A 324 -8.62 71.04 -13.11
C ALA A 324 -8.83 69.71 -13.86
N SER A 325 -9.87 69.66 -14.70
CA SER A 325 -10.12 68.47 -15.55
C SER A 325 -9.01 68.21 -16.55
N ALA A 326 -8.52 69.27 -17.23
CA ALA A 326 -7.42 69.15 -18.20
C ALA A 326 -6.12 68.70 -17.50
N SER A 327 -5.83 69.23 -16.31
CA SER A 327 -4.64 68.80 -15.54
C SER A 327 -4.71 67.33 -15.16
N LEU A 328 -5.84 66.88 -14.62
CA LEU A 328 -6.04 65.47 -14.29
C LEU A 328 -5.94 64.58 -15.54
N TYR A 329 -6.55 64.98 -16.67
CA TYR A 329 -6.41 64.23 -17.95
C TYR A 329 -4.96 64.09 -18.39
N VAL A 330 -4.18 65.18 -18.34
CA VAL A 330 -2.77 65.15 -18.73
C VAL A 330 -1.96 64.30 -17.78
N ILE A 331 -2.22 64.36 -16.47
CA ILE A 331 -1.54 63.56 -15.43
C ILE A 331 -1.81 62.07 -15.68
N PHE A 332 -3.09 61.69 -15.81
CA PHE A 332 -3.47 60.27 -16.01
C PHE A 332 -3.00 59.75 -17.35
N LYS A 333 -3.05 60.54 -18.41
CA LYS A 333 -2.50 60.16 -19.73
C LYS A 333 -0.97 59.93 -19.70
N ARG A 334 -0.23 60.84 -18.98
CA ARG A 334 1.22 60.68 -18.80
C ARG A 334 1.61 59.47 -17.95
N ARG A 335 0.72 59.06 -17.06
CA ARG A 335 0.93 57.86 -16.21
C ARG A 335 0.44 56.57 -16.90
N GLY A 336 -0.11 56.61 -18.09
CA GLY A 336 -0.63 55.44 -18.80
C GLY A 336 -1.91 54.86 -18.18
N TRP A 337 -2.70 55.71 -17.50
CA TRP A 337 -3.96 55.28 -16.85
C TRP A 337 -5.17 55.46 -17.79
N LEU A 338 -5.00 56.17 -18.86
CA LEU A 338 -5.99 56.45 -19.92
C LEU A 338 -5.46 56.00 -21.28
#